data_4e0305710bd89124aacde10c6931a6b0
#
_entry.id   4e0305710bd89124aacde10c6931a6b0
#
_cell.length_a   1.000
_cell.length_b   1.000
_cell.length_c   1.000
_cell.angle_alpha   90.00
_cell.angle_beta   90.00
_cell.angle_gamma   90.00
#
_symmetry.space_group_name_H-M   'P 1'
#
loop_
_entity.id
_entity.type
_entity.pdbx_description
1 polymer ?
#
loop_
_entity_poly.entity_id
_entity_poly.type
_entity_poly.pdbx_seq_one_letter_code
_entity_poly.pdbx_strand_id
1 'polypeptide(L)'
;MDEYVLHCDRRNGKIWHKYAVQGEFRRNDGLNLLKHALHNTIPDINKNSEVRDLETGETKTIKVRDGHAIQMANAKIEEIRQGFVDGLGRTPESFKQQLSDRYNKLFNCFVHPNIDGAHQSFPDLNLKGLGISDLYKSQKDAVWMLKTNGGGICDHVVGGGKTLIMCTAAYEMKCLGLANKPMIIGLKANVFDIAGTFRKAYPSARVLYPGKNDFNKQNRQRIFNDIKNND
;
A
#
# COMPACT_ATOMS: atom_id res chain seq x y z
N MET A 1 -2.40 -2.32 18.91
CA MET A 1 -0.96 -2.40 18.61
C MET A 1 -0.27 -2.46 19.95
N ASP A 2 0.33 -3.57 20.28
CA ASP A 2 1.08 -3.70 21.52
C ASP A 2 2.34 -2.83 21.41
N GLU A 3 2.47 -1.90 22.32
CA GLU A 3 3.60 -0.98 22.37
C GLU A 3 4.80 -1.75 22.93
N TYR A 4 5.76 -2.11 22.08
CA TYR A 4 6.99 -2.77 22.50
C TYR A 4 7.89 -1.76 23.21
N VAL A 5 8.06 -1.92 24.51
CA VAL A 5 9.00 -1.11 25.30
C VAL A 5 10.37 -1.79 25.29
N LEU A 6 11.36 -1.13 24.70
CA LEU A 6 12.74 -1.56 24.74
C LEU A 6 13.38 -1.15 26.06
N HIS A 7 13.68 -2.12 26.92
CA HIS A 7 14.48 -1.92 28.13
C HIS A 7 15.95 -2.19 27.80
N CYS A 8 16.80 -1.21 28.01
CA CYS A 8 18.25 -1.34 27.85
C CYS A 8 18.94 -0.89 29.13
N ASP A 9 19.88 -1.69 29.62
CA ASP A 9 20.74 -1.28 30.74
C ASP A 9 21.72 -0.21 30.28
N ARG A 10 21.41 1.04 30.65
CA ARG A 10 22.22 2.22 30.31
C ARG A 10 23.58 2.24 31.02
N ARG A 11 23.84 1.35 31.98
CA ARG A 11 25.11 1.27 32.69
C ARG A 11 26.23 0.69 31.81
N ASN A 12 25.91 -0.03 30.77
CA ASN A 12 26.89 -0.54 29.81
C ASN A 12 27.13 0.47 28.67
N GLY A 13 27.87 1.54 28.96
CA GLY A 13 28.12 2.62 28.02
C GLY A 13 28.81 2.24 26.71
N LYS A 14 29.44 1.06 26.63
CA LYS A 14 30.16 0.61 25.43
C LYS A 14 29.21 0.36 24.25
N ILE A 15 28.03 -0.22 24.47
CA ILE A 15 27.05 -0.51 23.41
C ILE A 15 26.41 0.78 22.90
N TRP A 16 26.08 1.72 23.79
CA TRP A 16 25.51 3.01 23.43
C TRP A 16 26.38 3.81 22.48
N HIS A 17 27.68 3.83 22.73
CA HIS A 17 28.62 4.65 22.01
C HIS A 17 29.07 4.01 20.71
N LYS A 18 29.14 2.66 20.64
CA LYS A 18 29.61 1.93 19.48
C LYS A 18 28.78 2.24 18.22
N TYR A 19 27.46 2.32 18.38
CA TYR A 19 26.52 2.53 17.28
C TYR A 19 25.99 3.96 17.19
N ALA A 20 26.51 4.88 18.02
CA ALA A 20 26.02 6.26 18.00
C ALA A 20 26.52 7.02 16.76
N VAL A 21 25.66 7.85 16.21
CA VAL A 21 25.99 8.79 15.13
C VAL A 21 25.73 10.20 15.60
N GLN A 22 26.74 11.07 15.46
CA GLN A 22 26.66 12.47 15.84
C GLN A 22 26.05 13.26 14.69
N GLY A 23 24.91 13.90 14.92
CA GLY A 23 24.35 14.96 14.08
C GLY A 23 24.63 16.33 14.67
N GLU A 24 24.41 17.40 13.92
CA GLU A 24 24.64 18.77 14.37
C GLU A 24 23.81 19.13 15.60
N PHE A 25 22.52 18.78 15.61
CA PHE A 25 21.60 19.12 16.70
C PHE A 25 21.44 18.04 17.74
N ARG A 26 21.60 16.77 17.33
CA ARG A 26 21.30 15.63 18.18
C ARG A 26 22.21 14.47 17.89
N ARG A 27 22.71 13.88 18.96
CA ARG A 27 23.36 12.57 18.89
C ARG A 27 22.30 11.48 18.84
N ASN A 28 22.32 10.65 17.80
CA ASN A 28 21.52 9.43 17.71
C ASN A 28 22.31 8.29 18.33
N ASP A 29 21.90 7.87 19.51
CA ASP A 29 22.54 6.77 20.25
C ASP A 29 22.16 5.40 19.68
N GLY A 30 22.86 4.35 20.13
CA GLY A 30 22.63 2.99 19.64
C GLY A 30 21.22 2.45 19.89
N LEU A 31 20.51 2.94 20.94
CA LEU A 31 19.12 2.51 21.19
C LEU A 31 18.16 3.15 20.18
N ASN A 32 18.37 4.40 19.85
CA ASN A 32 17.57 5.08 18.83
C ASN A 32 17.75 4.40 17.47
N LEU A 33 18.99 4.07 17.10
CA LEU A 33 19.26 3.32 15.87
C LEU A 33 18.72 1.87 15.90
N LEU A 34 18.71 1.21 17.06
CA LEU A 34 18.06 -0.09 17.23
C LEU A 34 16.55 -0.01 17.00
N LYS A 35 15.87 1.06 17.48
CA LYS A 35 14.45 1.27 17.16
C LYS A 35 14.23 1.38 15.65
N HIS A 36 15.06 2.16 14.95
CA HIS A 36 14.98 2.26 13.50
C HIS A 36 15.25 0.93 12.80
N ALA A 37 16.19 0.13 13.31
CA ALA A 37 16.47 -1.21 12.78
C ALA A 37 15.26 -2.14 12.90
N LEU A 38 14.54 -2.10 14.05
CA LEU A 38 13.36 -2.92 14.31
C LEU A 38 12.13 -2.49 13.52
N HIS A 39 11.93 -1.17 13.38
CA HIS A 39 10.77 -0.63 12.64
C HIS A 39 11.00 -0.48 11.14
N ASN A 40 12.18 -0.84 10.65
CA ASN A 40 12.58 -0.66 9.24
C ASN A 40 12.43 0.79 8.76
N THR A 41 12.84 1.74 9.59
CA THR A 41 12.76 3.17 9.32
C THR A 41 14.15 3.81 9.28
N ILE A 42 14.25 4.99 8.71
CA ILE A 42 15.48 5.78 8.62
C ILE A 42 15.37 6.97 9.57
N PRO A 43 16.38 7.29 10.40
CA PRO A 43 16.36 8.45 11.26
C PRO A 43 16.39 9.75 10.45
N ASP A 44 15.59 10.72 10.85
CA ASP A 44 15.62 12.06 10.26
C ASP A 44 16.67 12.92 11.00
N ILE A 45 17.79 13.17 10.32
CA ILE A 45 18.91 13.92 10.86
C ILE A 45 19.05 15.20 10.03
N ASN A 46 18.97 16.33 10.71
CA ASN A 46 19.01 17.64 10.06
C ASN A 46 20.27 18.41 10.50
N LYS A 47 20.73 19.31 9.63
CA LYS A 47 21.78 20.30 9.88
C LYS A 47 21.31 21.68 9.47
N ASN A 48 21.96 22.72 9.99
CA ASN A 48 21.78 24.08 9.53
C ASN A 48 22.50 24.28 8.19
N SER A 49 21.85 24.97 7.28
CA SER A 49 22.46 25.44 6.04
C SER A 49 22.13 26.90 5.84
N GLU A 50 23.13 27.68 5.54
CA GLU A 50 22.98 29.11 5.21
C GLU A 50 22.60 29.24 3.73
N VAL A 51 21.44 29.82 3.47
CA VAL A 51 21.00 30.13 2.09
C VAL A 51 20.89 31.66 1.99
N ARG A 52 21.59 32.19 0.98
CA ARG A 52 21.54 33.61 0.66
C ARG A 52 20.33 33.86 -0.25
N ASP A 53 19.43 34.70 0.20
CA ASP A 53 18.30 35.16 -0.59
C ASP A 53 18.82 36.06 -1.72
N LEU A 54 18.53 35.67 -2.96
CA LEU A 54 19.03 36.38 -4.16
C LEU A 54 18.34 37.71 -4.37
N GLU A 55 17.15 37.94 -3.81
CA GLU A 55 16.40 39.19 -3.97
C GLU A 55 16.74 40.21 -2.87
N THR A 56 16.93 39.76 -1.63
CA THR A 56 17.17 40.64 -0.48
C THR A 56 18.62 40.73 -0.08
N GLY A 57 19.48 39.80 -0.54
CA GLY A 57 20.87 39.70 -0.16
C GLY A 57 21.12 39.19 1.26
N GLU A 58 20.05 38.93 2.03
CA GLU A 58 20.13 38.45 3.42
C GLU A 58 20.46 36.97 3.47
N THR A 59 21.27 36.56 4.45
CA THR A 59 21.58 35.16 4.72
C THR A 59 20.58 34.61 5.74
N LYS A 60 19.80 33.60 5.33
CA LYS A 60 18.85 32.88 6.20
C LYS A 60 19.35 31.48 6.50
N THR A 61 19.33 31.10 7.78
CA THR A 61 19.65 29.73 8.21
C THR A 61 18.41 28.84 8.08
N ILE A 62 18.48 27.82 7.25
CA ILE A 62 17.42 26.83 7.08
C ILE A 62 17.90 25.46 7.54
N LYS A 63 16.95 24.65 8.05
CA LYS A 63 17.22 23.25 8.40
C LYS A 63 17.09 22.39 7.15
N VAL A 64 18.15 21.70 6.77
CA VAL A 64 18.20 20.74 5.67
C VAL A 64 18.60 19.37 6.16
N ARG A 65 18.18 18.34 5.45
CA ARG A 65 18.57 16.96 5.77
C ARG A 65 20.09 16.80 5.65
N ASP A 66 20.69 16.21 6.68
CA ASP A 66 22.11 15.83 6.65
C ASP A 66 22.29 14.46 6.02
N GLY A 67 22.50 14.45 4.70
CA GLY A 67 22.67 13.19 3.93
C GLY A 67 23.83 12.35 4.43
N HIS A 68 24.95 12.96 4.86
CA HIS A 68 26.10 12.23 5.37
C HIS A 68 25.79 11.55 6.70
N ALA A 69 25.22 12.28 7.66
CA ALA A 69 24.84 11.72 8.96
C ALA A 69 23.75 10.61 8.81
N ILE A 70 22.81 10.79 7.89
CA ILE A 70 21.80 9.76 7.55
C ILE A 70 22.45 8.50 6.96
N GLN A 71 23.41 8.66 6.06
CA GLN A 71 24.13 7.53 5.48
C GLN A 71 24.95 6.78 6.53
N MET A 72 25.62 7.49 7.41
CA MET A 72 26.32 6.88 8.55
C MET A 72 25.37 6.14 9.49
N ALA A 73 24.19 6.71 9.77
CA ALA A 73 23.18 6.07 10.58
C ALA A 73 22.65 4.78 9.92
N ASN A 74 22.40 4.80 8.62
CA ASN A 74 21.99 3.59 7.89
C ASN A 74 23.06 2.50 7.92
N ALA A 75 24.33 2.83 7.75
CA ALA A 75 25.43 1.87 7.89
C ALA A 75 25.46 1.23 9.30
N LYS A 76 25.20 2.03 10.35
CA LYS A 76 25.10 1.52 11.71
C LYS A 76 23.86 0.68 11.97
N ILE A 77 22.74 1.00 11.35
CA ILE A 77 21.51 0.19 11.40
C ILE A 77 21.75 -1.17 10.75
N GLU A 78 22.42 -1.23 9.61
CA GLU A 78 22.77 -2.49 8.96
C GLU A 78 23.79 -3.31 9.80
N GLU A 79 24.77 -2.66 10.44
CA GLU A 79 25.68 -3.32 11.37
C GLU A 79 24.92 -3.95 12.56
N ILE A 80 23.89 -3.28 13.09
CA ILE A 80 23.02 -3.81 14.15
C ILE A 80 22.25 -5.03 13.65
N ARG A 81 21.65 -4.96 12.46
CA ARG A 81 20.92 -6.07 11.85
C ARG A 81 21.80 -7.28 11.62
N GLN A 82 22.98 -7.07 11.05
CA GLN A 82 23.95 -8.14 10.85
C GLN A 82 24.39 -8.76 12.18
N GLY A 83 24.65 -7.93 13.20
CA GLY A 83 24.98 -8.41 14.53
C GLY A 83 23.88 -9.27 15.17
N PHE A 84 22.60 -8.98 14.87
CA PHE A 84 21.48 -9.82 15.29
C PHE A 84 21.49 -11.18 14.57
N VAL A 85 21.68 -11.19 13.25
CA VAL A 85 21.77 -12.42 12.45
C VAL A 85 22.94 -13.30 12.94
N ASP A 86 24.11 -12.70 13.17
CA ASP A 86 25.30 -13.40 13.68
C ASP A 86 25.06 -13.94 15.09
N GLY A 87 24.33 -13.17 15.91
CA GLY A 87 23.91 -13.59 17.24
C GLY A 87 23.00 -14.81 17.21
N LEU A 88 21.98 -14.81 16.34
CA LEU A 88 21.10 -15.95 16.12
C LEU A 88 21.89 -17.18 15.63
N GLY A 89 22.86 -16.99 14.76
CA GLY A 89 23.74 -18.07 14.30
C GLY A 89 24.47 -18.82 15.44
N ARG A 90 24.78 -18.10 16.51
CA ARG A 90 25.51 -18.62 17.69
C ARG A 90 24.60 -19.20 18.78
N THR A 91 23.28 -19.03 18.67
CA THR A 91 22.33 -19.56 19.68
C THR A 91 22.14 -21.06 19.54
N PRO A 92 21.80 -21.78 20.66
CA PRO A 92 21.49 -23.20 20.62
C PRO A 92 20.36 -23.52 19.64
N GLU A 93 20.42 -24.68 18.99
CA GLU A 93 19.42 -25.13 18.02
C GLU A 93 17.99 -25.19 18.61
N SER A 94 17.90 -25.57 19.89
CA SER A 94 16.62 -25.58 20.63
C SER A 94 15.94 -24.20 20.68
N PHE A 95 16.73 -23.14 20.83
CA PHE A 95 16.20 -21.78 20.82
C PHE A 95 15.77 -21.34 19.41
N LYS A 96 16.53 -21.68 18.39
CA LYS A 96 16.16 -21.43 16.99
C LYS A 96 14.86 -22.12 16.63
N GLN A 97 14.69 -23.37 17.07
CA GLN A 97 13.46 -24.12 16.85
C GLN A 97 12.26 -23.44 17.54
N GLN A 98 12.41 -23.01 18.80
CA GLN A 98 11.35 -22.28 19.51
C GLN A 98 10.95 -20.98 18.79
N LEU A 99 11.92 -20.23 18.27
CA LEU A 99 11.65 -19.02 17.48
C LEU A 99 10.91 -19.36 16.17
N SER A 100 11.37 -20.38 15.46
CA SER A 100 10.74 -20.86 14.23
C SER A 100 9.30 -21.31 14.48
N ASP A 101 9.05 -22.10 15.51
CA ASP A 101 7.72 -22.57 15.87
C ASP A 101 6.79 -21.41 16.24
N ARG A 102 7.31 -20.44 16.99
CA ARG A 102 6.55 -19.24 17.37
C ARG A 102 6.24 -18.39 16.14
N TYR A 103 7.21 -18.18 15.26
CA TYR A 103 7.01 -17.46 14.00
C TYR A 103 5.96 -18.15 13.13
N ASN A 104 6.07 -19.46 12.95
CA ASN A 104 5.12 -20.23 12.15
C ASN A 104 3.71 -20.19 12.72
N LYS A 105 3.56 -20.25 14.06
CA LYS A 105 2.24 -20.12 14.70
C LYS A 105 1.61 -18.75 14.54
N LEU A 106 2.41 -17.67 14.48
CA LEU A 106 1.90 -16.30 14.41
C LEU A 106 1.72 -15.80 12.97
N PHE A 107 2.62 -16.16 12.07
CA PHE A 107 2.69 -15.58 10.73
C PHE A 107 2.43 -16.57 9.59
N ASN A 108 2.75 -17.86 9.78
CA ASN A 108 2.57 -18.89 8.76
C ASN A 108 1.37 -19.81 9.05
N CYS A 109 0.48 -19.43 9.96
CA CYS A 109 -0.72 -20.19 10.28
C CYS A 109 -1.86 -20.02 9.27
N PHE A 110 -1.70 -19.13 8.29
CA PHE A 110 -2.70 -18.90 7.26
C PHE A 110 -2.39 -19.68 6.00
N VAL A 111 -3.36 -20.46 5.54
CA VAL A 111 -3.34 -21.04 4.21
C VAL A 111 -4.00 -20.05 3.26
N HIS A 112 -3.27 -19.63 2.24
CA HIS A 112 -3.85 -18.77 1.21
C HIS A 112 -4.94 -19.55 0.47
N PRO A 113 -6.19 -19.07 0.42
CA PRO A 113 -7.24 -19.74 -0.31
C PRO A 113 -6.87 -19.82 -1.80
N ASN A 114 -6.98 -21.00 -2.39
CA ASN A 114 -6.87 -21.15 -3.83
C ASN A 114 -8.22 -20.78 -4.45
N ILE A 115 -8.28 -19.61 -5.07
CA ILE A 115 -9.51 -19.10 -5.67
C ILE A 115 -9.49 -19.48 -7.14
N ASP A 116 -10.44 -20.35 -7.57
CA ASP A 116 -10.61 -20.76 -8.96
C ASP A 116 -11.96 -20.25 -9.51
N GLY A 117 -11.88 -19.25 -10.35
CA GLY A 117 -13.02 -18.63 -11.06
C GLY A 117 -13.23 -19.14 -12.47
N ALA A 118 -12.51 -20.18 -12.92
CA ALA A 118 -12.55 -20.66 -14.30
C ALA A 118 -13.94 -21.13 -14.74
N HIS A 119 -14.77 -21.60 -13.81
CA HIS A 119 -16.15 -22.06 -14.06
C HIS A 119 -17.13 -20.93 -14.42
N GLN A 120 -16.74 -19.65 -14.23
CA GLN A 120 -17.63 -18.53 -14.49
C GLN A 120 -17.79 -18.26 -15.98
N SER A 121 -19.02 -17.97 -16.38
CA SER A 121 -19.37 -17.42 -17.69
C SER A 121 -19.99 -16.03 -17.50
N PHE A 122 -19.77 -15.16 -18.47
CA PHE A 122 -20.23 -13.76 -18.44
C PHE A 122 -21.04 -13.48 -19.72
N PRO A 123 -22.30 -13.94 -19.80
CA PRO A 123 -23.08 -13.90 -21.05
C PRO A 123 -23.36 -12.48 -21.53
N ASP A 124 -23.50 -11.54 -20.64
CA ASP A 124 -23.77 -10.15 -20.96
C ASP A 124 -22.51 -9.33 -21.32
N LEU A 125 -21.32 -9.93 -21.15
CA LEU A 125 -20.07 -9.28 -21.47
C LEU A 125 -19.84 -9.22 -22.97
N ASN A 126 -19.73 -8.00 -23.51
CA ASN A 126 -19.47 -7.79 -24.93
C ASN A 126 -18.00 -8.02 -25.30
N LEU A 127 -17.59 -9.26 -25.41
CA LEU A 127 -16.23 -9.67 -25.75
C LEU A 127 -15.76 -9.06 -27.10
N LYS A 128 -16.66 -9.01 -28.09
CA LYS A 128 -16.36 -8.43 -29.42
C LYS A 128 -16.06 -6.93 -29.33
N GLY A 129 -16.85 -6.19 -28.55
CA GLY A 129 -16.65 -4.76 -28.34
C GLY A 129 -15.37 -4.42 -27.59
N LEU A 130 -14.87 -5.39 -26.80
CA LEU A 130 -13.60 -5.29 -26.09
C LEU A 130 -12.40 -5.77 -26.92
N GLY A 131 -12.64 -6.49 -28.03
CA GLY A 131 -11.58 -7.07 -28.87
C GLY A 131 -10.87 -8.26 -28.21
N ILE A 132 -11.55 -8.97 -27.32
CA ILE A 132 -11.02 -10.16 -26.62
C ILE A 132 -11.89 -11.38 -26.88
N SER A 133 -11.30 -12.57 -26.76
CA SER A 133 -12.02 -13.83 -26.91
C SER A 133 -12.65 -14.30 -25.59
N ASP A 134 -12.01 -14.05 -24.47
CA ASP A 134 -12.48 -14.37 -23.11
C ASP A 134 -11.68 -13.54 -22.09
N LEU A 135 -12.11 -13.58 -20.83
CA LEU A 135 -11.34 -13.08 -19.70
C LEU A 135 -10.17 -14.01 -19.38
N TYR A 136 -9.05 -13.46 -18.98
CA TYR A 136 -7.95 -14.25 -18.45
C TYR A 136 -8.36 -14.99 -17.18
N LYS A 137 -7.75 -16.16 -16.92
CA LYS A 137 -8.01 -16.93 -15.70
C LYS A 137 -7.87 -16.07 -14.44
N SER A 138 -6.78 -15.30 -14.33
CA SER A 138 -6.55 -14.41 -13.21
C SER A 138 -7.63 -13.33 -13.01
N GLN A 139 -8.26 -12.87 -14.10
CA GLN A 139 -9.39 -11.94 -14.03
C GLN A 139 -10.66 -12.63 -13.52
N LYS A 140 -10.93 -13.83 -14.00
CA LYS A 140 -12.04 -14.67 -13.52
C LYS A 140 -11.88 -15.00 -12.03
N ASP A 141 -10.67 -15.40 -11.62
CA ASP A 141 -10.34 -15.68 -10.22
C ASP A 141 -10.58 -14.46 -9.32
N ALA A 142 -10.18 -13.26 -9.76
CA ALA A 142 -10.41 -12.02 -9.04
C ALA A 142 -11.91 -11.67 -8.93
N VAL A 143 -12.68 -11.81 -10.00
CA VAL A 143 -14.13 -11.58 -9.96
C VAL A 143 -14.81 -12.58 -9.02
N TRP A 144 -14.38 -13.85 -9.04
CA TRP A 144 -14.87 -14.87 -8.13
C TRP A 144 -14.58 -14.56 -6.67
N MET A 145 -13.34 -14.15 -6.37
CA MET A 145 -12.93 -13.72 -5.05
C MET A 145 -13.84 -12.60 -4.52
N LEU A 146 -14.10 -11.58 -5.33
CA LEU A 146 -14.93 -10.46 -4.92
C LEU A 146 -16.38 -10.87 -4.66
N LYS A 147 -16.93 -11.78 -5.47
CA LYS A 147 -18.29 -12.31 -5.30
C LYS A 147 -18.44 -13.17 -4.04
N THR A 148 -17.46 -14.01 -3.74
CA THR A 148 -17.55 -14.98 -2.63
C THR A 148 -17.15 -14.39 -1.29
N ASN A 149 -16.12 -13.53 -1.27
CA ASN A 149 -15.61 -12.96 -0.01
C ASN A 149 -16.23 -11.61 0.33
N GLY A 150 -17.04 -11.03 -0.56
CA GLY A 150 -17.59 -9.69 -0.38
C GLY A 150 -16.57 -8.57 -0.46
N GLY A 151 -15.31 -8.88 -0.81
CA GLY A 151 -14.22 -7.92 -0.94
C GLY A 151 -12.87 -8.59 -1.15
N GLY A 152 -11.85 -7.79 -1.45
CA GLY A 152 -10.48 -8.29 -1.64
C GLY A 152 -9.56 -7.23 -2.25
N ILE A 153 -8.27 -7.54 -2.30
CA ILE A 153 -7.25 -6.73 -2.95
C ILE A 153 -6.79 -7.46 -4.21
N CYS A 154 -6.91 -6.78 -5.36
CA CYS A 154 -6.45 -7.30 -6.65
C CYS A 154 -5.07 -6.70 -6.97
N ASP A 155 -4.00 -7.38 -6.58
CA ASP A 155 -2.62 -6.98 -6.85
C ASP A 155 -2.13 -7.55 -8.20
N HIS A 156 -2.80 -7.16 -9.27
CA HIS A 156 -2.38 -7.53 -10.63
C HIS A 156 -1.33 -6.54 -11.14
N VAL A 157 -0.41 -7.03 -11.95
CA VAL A 157 0.58 -6.20 -12.64
C VAL A 157 -0.09 -5.13 -13.52
N VAL A 158 0.66 -4.09 -13.87
CA VAL A 158 0.18 -3.09 -14.83
C VAL A 158 -0.11 -3.78 -16.17
N GLY A 159 -1.26 -3.49 -16.77
CA GLY A 159 -1.74 -4.19 -17.98
C GLY A 159 -2.55 -5.47 -17.72
N GLY A 160 -2.64 -5.96 -16.48
CA GLY A 160 -3.43 -7.17 -16.12
C GLY A 160 -4.95 -7.01 -16.23
N GLY A 161 -5.44 -5.87 -16.75
CA GLY A 161 -6.86 -5.66 -17.00
C GLY A 161 -7.70 -5.36 -15.75
N LYS A 162 -7.10 -4.73 -14.71
CA LYS A 162 -7.80 -4.37 -13.47
C LYS A 162 -9.10 -3.59 -13.70
N THR A 163 -9.13 -2.71 -14.69
CA THR A 163 -10.33 -1.96 -15.06
C THR A 163 -11.47 -2.88 -15.49
N LEU A 164 -11.14 -3.90 -16.27
CA LEU A 164 -12.14 -4.88 -16.71
C LEU A 164 -12.63 -5.75 -15.55
N ILE A 165 -11.74 -6.15 -14.63
CA ILE A 165 -12.12 -6.84 -13.38
C ILE A 165 -13.13 -6.02 -12.58
N MET A 166 -12.87 -4.73 -12.36
CA MET A 166 -13.76 -3.82 -11.62
C MET A 166 -15.12 -3.69 -12.31
N CYS A 167 -15.13 -3.52 -13.64
CA CYS A 167 -16.35 -3.40 -14.42
C CYS A 167 -17.18 -4.68 -14.37
N THR A 168 -16.54 -5.84 -14.57
CA THR A 168 -17.19 -7.15 -14.56
C THR A 168 -17.70 -7.47 -13.15
N ALA A 169 -16.91 -7.28 -12.12
CA ALA A 169 -17.35 -7.53 -10.74
C ALA A 169 -18.54 -6.64 -10.36
N ALA A 170 -18.52 -5.35 -10.68
CA ALA A 170 -19.62 -4.44 -10.38
C ALA A 170 -20.92 -4.85 -11.08
N TYR A 171 -20.84 -5.22 -12.36
CA TYR A 171 -22.01 -5.66 -13.14
C TYR A 171 -22.56 -6.97 -12.59
N GLU A 172 -21.73 -7.98 -12.44
CA GLU A 172 -22.11 -9.31 -11.93
C GLU A 172 -22.72 -9.24 -10.53
N MET A 173 -22.10 -8.47 -9.62
CA MET A 173 -22.63 -8.33 -8.26
C MET A 173 -24.02 -7.66 -8.26
N LYS A 174 -24.28 -6.73 -9.19
CA LYS A 174 -25.63 -6.17 -9.35
C LYS A 174 -26.61 -7.20 -9.89
N CYS A 175 -26.26 -7.92 -10.94
CA CYS A 175 -27.12 -8.94 -11.54
C CYS A 175 -27.46 -10.07 -10.55
N LEU A 176 -26.51 -10.43 -9.69
CA LEU A 176 -26.69 -11.45 -8.65
C LEU A 176 -27.40 -10.93 -7.39
N GLY A 177 -27.74 -9.64 -7.34
CA GLY A 177 -28.35 -9.03 -6.15
C GLY A 177 -27.41 -8.88 -4.95
N LEU A 178 -26.10 -9.08 -5.14
CA LEU A 178 -25.09 -8.91 -4.08
C LEU A 178 -24.84 -7.44 -3.79
N ALA A 179 -25.07 -6.56 -4.75
CA ALA A 179 -24.96 -5.13 -4.60
C ALA A 179 -26.08 -4.40 -5.36
N ASN A 180 -26.83 -3.54 -4.69
CA ASN A 180 -27.93 -2.80 -5.32
C ASN A 180 -27.42 -1.67 -6.20
N LYS A 181 -26.43 -0.91 -5.71
CA LYS A 181 -25.83 0.25 -6.40
C LYS A 181 -24.31 0.18 -6.38
N PRO A 182 -23.71 -0.68 -7.24
CA PRO A 182 -22.25 -0.76 -7.30
C PRO A 182 -21.68 0.58 -7.72
N MET A 183 -20.63 1.03 -7.03
CA MET A 183 -19.93 2.28 -7.35
C MET A 183 -18.45 2.01 -7.56
N ILE A 184 -17.92 2.44 -8.69
CA ILE A 184 -16.50 2.37 -9.00
C ILE A 184 -15.88 3.74 -8.71
N ILE A 185 -14.88 3.76 -7.82
CA ILE A 185 -14.15 4.97 -7.45
C ILE A 185 -12.78 4.91 -8.13
N GLY A 186 -12.45 5.95 -8.87
CA GLY A 186 -11.17 6.06 -9.57
C GLY A 186 -10.56 7.46 -9.44
N LEU A 187 -9.30 7.57 -9.80
CA LEU A 187 -8.65 8.88 -9.92
C LEU A 187 -9.29 9.70 -11.04
N LYS A 188 -9.29 11.02 -10.89
CA LYS A 188 -9.83 11.96 -11.89
C LYS A 188 -9.29 11.73 -13.30
N ALA A 189 -8.03 11.31 -13.42
CA ALA A 189 -7.39 11.00 -14.70
C ALA A 189 -7.99 9.74 -15.37
N ASN A 190 -8.41 8.75 -14.58
CA ASN A 190 -8.76 7.41 -15.08
C ASN A 190 -10.27 7.15 -15.12
N VAL A 191 -11.09 7.99 -14.47
CA VAL A 191 -12.53 7.74 -14.32
C VAL A 191 -13.27 7.69 -15.67
N PHE A 192 -12.84 8.49 -16.65
CA PHE A 192 -13.43 8.51 -17.99
C PHE A 192 -13.09 7.24 -18.78
N ASP A 193 -11.85 6.74 -18.64
CA ASP A 193 -11.40 5.50 -19.27
C ASP A 193 -12.12 4.30 -18.68
N ILE A 194 -12.34 4.30 -17.35
CA ILE A 194 -13.13 3.28 -16.66
C ILE A 194 -14.57 3.27 -17.19
N ALA A 195 -15.20 4.44 -17.27
CA ALA A 195 -16.57 4.58 -17.80
C ALA A 195 -16.66 4.15 -19.28
N GLY A 196 -15.66 4.50 -20.09
CA GLY A 196 -15.53 4.06 -21.48
C GLY A 196 -15.41 2.54 -21.61
N THR A 197 -14.58 1.93 -20.79
CA THR A 197 -14.39 0.46 -20.72
C THR A 197 -15.69 -0.21 -20.29
N PHE A 198 -16.37 0.31 -19.27
CA PHE A 198 -17.65 -0.24 -18.81
C PHE A 198 -18.71 -0.25 -19.90
N ARG A 199 -18.86 0.86 -20.65
CA ARG A 199 -19.81 0.96 -21.76
C ARG A 199 -19.51 0.00 -22.90
N LYS A 200 -18.22 -0.24 -23.18
CA LYS A 200 -17.81 -1.23 -24.18
C LYS A 200 -18.10 -2.66 -23.71
N ALA A 201 -17.85 -2.91 -22.42
CA ALA A 201 -18.08 -4.22 -21.80
C ALA A 201 -19.57 -4.57 -21.69
N TYR A 202 -20.41 -3.59 -21.30
CA TYR A 202 -21.84 -3.78 -21.05
C TYR A 202 -22.66 -2.65 -21.70
N PRO A 203 -22.87 -2.70 -23.01
CA PRO A 203 -23.56 -1.64 -23.76
C PRO A 203 -25.02 -1.39 -23.33
N SER A 204 -25.68 -2.42 -22.80
CA SER A 204 -27.07 -2.37 -22.32
C SER A 204 -27.19 -1.79 -20.92
N ALA A 205 -26.10 -1.69 -20.17
CA ALA A 205 -26.13 -1.23 -18.79
C ALA A 205 -26.26 0.30 -18.70
N ARG A 206 -27.08 0.75 -17.76
CA ARG A 206 -27.18 2.17 -17.42
C ARG A 206 -26.05 2.55 -16.48
N VAL A 207 -25.25 3.52 -16.86
CA VAL A 207 -24.11 4.02 -16.09
C VAL A 207 -24.28 5.50 -15.83
N LEU A 208 -24.35 5.87 -14.57
CA LEU A 208 -24.25 7.25 -14.16
C LEU A 208 -22.77 7.58 -13.97
N TYR A 209 -22.22 8.47 -14.81
CA TYR A 209 -20.89 9.00 -14.54
C TYR A 209 -20.90 10.52 -14.72
N PRO A 210 -20.43 11.25 -13.71
CA PRO A 210 -20.44 12.71 -13.75
C PRO A 210 -19.32 13.23 -14.64
N GLY A 211 -19.64 14.29 -15.40
CA GLY A 211 -18.68 15.06 -16.18
C GLY A 211 -17.78 15.95 -15.31
N LYS A 212 -16.82 16.62 -15.95
CA LYS A 212 -15.85 17.50 -15.25
C LYS A 212 -16.50 18.61 -14.41
N ASN A 213 -17.68 19.10 -14.83
CA ASN A 213 -18.36 20.24 -14.20
C ASN A 213 -19.51 19.84 -13.27
N ASP A 214 -19.83 18.56 -13.19
CA ASP A 214 -21.00 18.10 -12.43
C ASP A 214 -20.81 18.18 -10.92
N PHE A 215 -19.57 18.12 -10.45
CA PHE A 215 -19.22 18.30 -9.03
C PHE A 215 -19.01 19.76 -8.61
N ASN A 216 -19.25 20.72 -9.50
CA ASN A 216 -19.24 22.14 -9.14
C ASN A 216 -20.32 22.44 -8.09
N LYS A 217 -20.10 23.49 -7.29
CA LYS A 217 -20.97 23.88 -6.20
C LYS A 217 -22.47 23.98 -6.60
N GLN A 218 -22.73 24.35 -7.83
CA GLN A 218 -24.10 24.51 -8.38
C GLN A 218 -24.74 23.16 -8.80
N ASN A 219 -23.95 22.22 -9.34
CA ASN A 219 -24.47 20.99 -9.96
C ASN A 219 -24.41 19.76 -9.06
N ARG A 220 -23.51 19.77 -8.05
CA ARG A 220 -23.27 18.59 -7.20
C ARG A 220 -24.52 18.04 -6.53
N GLN A 221 -25.49 18.91 -6.18
CA GLN A 221 -26.71 18.49 -5.50
C GLN A 221 -27.59 17.66 -6.43
N ARG A 222 -27.64 18.03 -7.73
CA ARG A 222 -28.32 17.22 -8.74
C ARG A 222 -27.72 15.84 -8.86
N ILE A 223 -26.39 15.75 -8.97
CA ILE A 223 -25.70 14.46 -9.07
C ILE A 223 -25.95 13.57 -7.83
N PHE A 224 -25.93 14.14 -6.62
CA PHE A 224 -26.25 13.37 -5.42
C PHE A 224 -27.71 12.90 -5.41
N ASN A 225 -28.64 13.70 -5.91
CA ASN A 225 -30.03 13.29 -6.08
C ASN A 225 -30.16 12.18 -7.13
N ASP A 226 -29.44 12.28 -8.24
CA ASP A 226 -29.42 11.24 -9.28
C ASP A 226 -28.85 9.92 -8.74
N ILE A 227 -27.74 9.97 -7.97
CA ILE A 227 -27.18 8.80 -7.30
C ILE A 227 -28.18 8.19 -6.29
N LYS A 228 -28.92 9.03 -5.57
CA LYS A 228 -29.89 8.58 -4.57
C LYS A 228 -31.12 7.93 -5.19
N ASN A 229 -31.64 8.50 -6.26
CA ASN A 229 -32.96 8.17 -6.80
C ASN A 229 -32.93 7.19 -7.99
N ASN A 230 -31.79 6.96 -8.61
CA ASN A 230 -31.66 5.98 -9.69
C ASN A 230 -31.05 4.67 -9.16
N ASP A 231 -31.59 3.55 -9.65
CA ASP A 231 -31.09 2.20 -9.35
C ASP A 231 -29.91 1.80 -10.22
#